data_f93324e01ef94ae7a4d57a8c84e39656
#
_entry.id   f93324e01ef94ae7a4d57a8c84e39656
#
_cell.length_a   1.000
_cell.length_b   1.000
_cell.length_c   1.000
_cell.angle_alpha   90.00
_cell.angle_beta   90.00
_cell.angle_gamma   90.00
#
_symmetry.space_group_name_H-M   'P 1'
#
loop_
_entity.id
_entity.type
_entity.pdbx_description
1 polymer ?
#
loop_
_entity_poly.entity_id
_entity_poly.type
_entity_poly.pdbx_seq_one_letter_code
_entity_poly.pdbx_strand_id
1 'polypeptide(L)'
;MTTVYTVTLTDEARDDLRRLETFAIERELASETPDWTTPESALEAIRMGMGMLSWSPLSCRKAALGNGRSRELIVPFGATGYVVLFEVMGQQVIVGAVRHQREDDTSR
;
A
#
# COMPACT_ATOMS: atom_id res chain seq x y z
N MET A 1 8.27 6.03 -26.21
CA MET A 1 7.18 5.07 -25.91
C MET A 1 7.12 4.80 -24.41
N THR A 2 5.95 4.93 -23.82
CA THR A 2 5.80 4.73 -22.39
C THR A 2 5.74 3.25 -22.07
N THR A 3 6.59 2.80 -21.15
CA THR A 3 6.54 1.41 -20.67
C THR A 3 5.40 1.28 -19.68
N VAL A 4 4.57 0.28 -19.86
CA VAL A 4 3.50 -0.05 -18.92
C VAL A 4 3.90 -1.33 -18.18
N TYR A 5 3.82 -1.28 -16.87
CA TYR A 5 4.15 -2.40 -16.01
C TYR A 5 2.89 -3.14 -15.61
N THR A 6 2.98 -4.45 -15.46
CA THR A 6 1.90 -5.26 -14.92
C THR A 6 2.06 -5.35 -13.42
N VAL A 7 1.04 -4.91 -12.67
CA VAL A 7 1.08 -4.92 -11.21
C VAL A 7 0.33 -6.14 -10.69
N THR A 8 1.02 -6.97 -9.93
CA THR A 8 0.48 -8.19 -9.35
C THR A 8 0.67 -8.16 -7.84
N LEU A 9 -0.32 -8.62 -7.10
CA LEU A 9 -0.25 -8.72 -5.65
C LEU A 9 0.00 -10.17 -5.24
N THR A 10 0.90 -10.36 -4.27
CA THR A 10 1.05 -11.68 -3.64
C THR A 10 -0.17 -11.97 -2.77
N ASP A 11 -0.32 -13.22 -2.36
CA ASP A 11 -1.40 -13.59 -1.43
C ASP A 11 -1.25 -12.84 -0.10
N GLU A 12 -0.02 -12.66 0.36
CA GLU A 12 0.28 -11.89 1.57
C GLU A 12 -0.18 -10.44 1.43
N ALA A 13 0.06 -9.81 0.29
CA ALA A 13 -0.38 -8.45 0.05
C ALA A 13 -1.91 -8.35 0.03
N ARG A 14 -2.58 -9.32 -0.54
CA ARG A 14 -4.05 -9.37 -0.53
C ARG A 14 -4.60 -9.53 0.88
N ASP A 15 -3.97 -10.39 1.68
CA ASP A 15 -4.34 -10.55 3.07
C ASP A 15 -4.11 -9.27 3.86
N ASP A 16 -3.03 -8.56 3.58
CA ASP A 16 -2.76 -7.26 4.18
C ASP A 16 -3.89 -6.27 3.88
N LEU A 17 -4.37 -6.23 2.65
CA LEU A 17 -5.48 -5.34 2.29
C LEU A 17 -6.76 -5.69 3.04
N ARG A 18 -7.06 -6.97 3.19
CA ARG A 18 -8.22 -7.40 3.98
C ARG A 18 -8.08 -7.01 5.44
N ARG A 19 -6.90 -7.19 5.99
CA ARG A 19 -6.60 -6.81 7.38
C ARG A 19 -6.76 -5.31 7.60
N LEU A 20 -6.26 -4.51 6.67
CA LEU A 20 -6.38 -3.06 6.76
C LEU A 20 -7.84 -2.61 6.64
N GLU A 21 -8.61 -3.25 5.79
CA GLU A 21 -10.04 -2.96 5.67
C GLU A 21 -10.76 -3.29 6.97
N THR A 22 -10.51 -4.48 7.52
CA THR A 22 -11.12 -4.91 8.79
C THR A 22 -10.77 -3.95 9.91
N PHE A 23 -9.51 -3.55 10.01
CA PHE A 23 -9.05 -2.61 11.03
C PHE A 23 -9.75 -1.25 10.89
N ALA A 24 -9.89 -0.76 9.66
CA ALA A 24 -10.55 0.52 9.41
C ALA A 24 -12.04 0.47 9.79
N ILE A 25 -12.71 -0.64 9.49
CA ILE A 25 -14.12 -0.83 9.86
C ILE A 25 -14.26 -0.91 11.38
N GLU A 26 -13.42 -1.69 12.04
CA GLU A 26 -13.45 -1.81 13.50
C GLU A 26 -13.22 -0.47 14.19
N ARG A 27 -12.36 0.35 13.63
CA ARG A 27 -12.10 1.69 14.15
C ARG A 27 -13.34 2.57 14.09
N GLU A 28 -14.11 2.49 12.97
CA GLU A 28 -15.33 3.26 12.85
C GLU A 28 -16.43 2.72 13.78
N LEU A 29 -16.50 1.40 13.97
CA LEU A 29 -17.43 0.80 14.92
C LEU A 29 -17.18 1.26 16.35
N ALA A 30 -15.93 1.52 16.71
CA ALA A 30 -15.56 1.97 18.03
C ALA A 30 -15.71 3.49 18.22
N SER A 31 -15.96 4.23 17.16
CA SER A 31 -16.07 5.68 17.18
C SER A 31 -17.46 6.13 17.64
N GLU A 32 -17.52 7.22 18.39
CA GLU A 32 -18.79 7.86 18.75
C GLU A 32 -19.44 8.56 17.56
N THR A 33 -18.61 8.92 16.56
CA THR A 33 -19.08 9.59 15.34
C THR A 33 -18.55 8.85 14.12
N PRO A 34 -19.03 7.62 13.85
CA PRO A 34 -18.48 6.83 12.76
C PRO A 34 -18.71 7.47 11.40
N ASP A 35 -17.68 7.39 10.56
CA ASP A 35 -17.74 7.83 9.18
C ASP A 35 -17.47 6.61 8.29
N TRP A 36 -18.52 6.04 7.74
CA TRP A 36 -18.45 4.81 6.96
C TRP A 36 -17.83 5.00 5.58
N THR A 37 -17.58 6.26 5.18
CA THR A 37 -16.85 6.53 3.94
C THR A 37 -15.33 6.37 4.13
N THR A 38 -14.84 6.43 5.37
CA THR A 38 -13.41 6.38 5.65
C THR A 38 -12.75 5.06 5.22
N PRO A 39 -13.30 3.86 5.55
CA PRO A 39 -12.70 2.62 5.08
C PRO A 39 -12.62 2.50 3.56
N GLU A 40 -13.69 2.90 2.86
CA GLU A 40 -13.71 2.90 1.40
C GLU A 40 -12.67 3.85 0.81
N SER A 41 -12.58 5.05 1.36
CA SER A 41 -11.64 6.07 0.90
C SER A 41 -10.19 5.63 1.11
N ALA A 42 -9.91 4.94 2.20
CA ALA A 42 -8.58 4.41 2.48
C ALA A 42 -8.17 3.37 1.43
N LEU A 43 -9.06 2.43 1.14
CA LEU A 43 -8.79 1.41 0.12
C LEU A 43 -8.64 2.03 -1.27
N GLU A 44 -9.46 3.03 -1.58
CA GLU A 44 -9.35 3.74 -2.85
C GLU A 44 -8.02 4.45 -2.98
N ALA A 45 -7.56 5.10 -1.91
CA ALA A 45 -6.25 5.76 -1.92
C ALA A 45 -5.13 4.76 -2.21
N ILE A 46 -5.19 3.57 -1.60
CA ILE A 46 -4.21 2.52 -1.84
C ILE A 46 -4.28 2.04 -3.29
N ARG A 47 -5.49 1.82 -3.82
CA ARG A 47 -5.67 1.38 -5.21
C ARG A 47 -5.13 2.40 -6.20
N MET A 48 -5.40 3.67 -5.98
CA MET A 48 -4.90 4.74 -6.85
C MET A 48 -3.37 4.81 -6.80
N GLY A 49 -2.79 4.68 -5.61
CA GLY A 49 -1.35 4.62 -5.46
C GLY A 49 -0.74 3.44 -6.20
N MET A 50 -1.33 2.26 -6.05
CA MET A 50 -0.86 1.07 -6.76
C MET A 50 -1.01 1.22 -8.27
N GLY A 51 -2.06 1.91 -8.73
CA GLY A 51 -2.25 2.20 -10.16
C GLY A 51 -1.07 2.98 -10.74
N MET A 52 -0.47 3.86 -9.96
CA MET A 52 0.69 4.62 -10.39
C MET A 52 1.90 3.71 -10.66
N LEU A 53 1.97 2.56 -10.01
CA LEU A 53 3.06 1.61 -10.21
C LEU A 53 3.08 1.01 -11.62
N SER A 54 1.95 1.05 -12.34
CA SER A 54 1.93 0.62 -13.73
C SER A 54 2.64 1.58 -14.67
N TRP A 55 2.91 2.81 -14.21
CA TRP A 55 3.54 3.86 -15.00
C TRP A 55 4.95 4.17 -14.54
N SER A 56 5.17 4.31 -13.24
CA SER A 56 6.41 4.88 -12.71
C SER A 56 6.90 4.16 -11.45
N PRO A 57 7.06 2.82 -11.49
CA PRO A 57 7.50 2.12 -10.28
C PRO A 57 8.92 2.50 -9.88
N LEU A 58 9.76 2.86 -10.84
CA LEU A 58 11.17 3.19 -10.58
C LEU A 58 11.36 4.60 -10.01
N SER A 59 10.29 5.41 -9.98
CA SER A 59 10.35 6.71 -9.31
C SER A 59 10.17 6.59 -7.80
N CYS A 60 9.75 5.42 -7.31
CA CYS A 60 9.62 5.17 -5.88
C CYS A 60 11.00 4.90 -5.27
N ARG A 61 11.16 5.28 -4.00
CA ARG A 61 12.43 5.09 -3.31
C ARG A 61 12.64 3.61 -2.96
N LYS A 62 13.89 3.23 -2.75
CA LYS A 62 14.19 1.89 -2.25
C LYS A 62 13.74 1.78 -0.80
N ALA A 63 13.25 0.61 -0.42
CA ALA A 63 12.84 0.36 0.95
C ALA A 63 14.06 0.40 1.88
N ALA A 64 13.89 1.01 3.04
CA ALA A 64 14.95 1.14 4.03
C ALA A 64 15.39 -0.22 4.56
N LEU A 65 14.45 -1.16 4.68
CA LEU A 65 14.71 -2.53 5.11
C LEU A 65 14.44 -3.45 3.94
N GLY A 66 15.28 -4.45 3.75
CA GLY A 66 15.08 -5.43 2.70
C GLY A 66 16.38 -5.80 2.01
N ASN A 67 16.23 -6.41 0.84
CA ASN A 67 17.34 -7.00 0.09
C ASN A 67 17.97 -6.08 -0.94
N GLY A 68 17.69 -4.78 -0.88
CA GLY A 68 18.17 -3.80 -1.84
C GLY A 68 17.38 -3.75 -3.14
N ARG A 69 16.44 -4.68 -3.35
CA ARG A 69 15.57 -4.72 -4.52
C ARG A 69 14.19 -4.15 -4.23
N SER A 70 13.76 -4.22 -2.98
CA SER A 70 12.45 -3.75 -2.57
C SER A 70 12.38 -2.24 -2.66
N ARG A 71 11.24 -1.77 -3.14
CA ARG A 71 10.91 -0.35 -3.19
C ARG A 71 9.66 -0.11 -2.37
N GLU A 72 9.43 1.13 -2.00
CA GLU A 72 8.25 1.48 -1.23
C GLU A 72 7.55 2.69 -1.84
N LEU A 73 6.22 2.59 -1.89
CA LEU A 73 5.35 3.68 -2.26
C LEU A 73 4.63 4.15 -1.00
N ILE A 74 4.74 5.43 -0.70
CA ILE A 74 4.02 6.03 0.41
C ILE A 74 2.68 6.54 -0.13
N VAL A 75 1.58 6.10 0.48
CA VAL A 75 0.23 6.53 0.14
C VAL A 75 -0.29 7.39 1.27
N PRO A 76 -0.31 8.72 1.13
CA PRO A 76 -0.83 9.59 2.19
C PRO A 76 -2.33 9.36 2.38
N PHE A 77 -2.75 9.32 3.63
CA PHE A 77 -4.18 9.24 3.96
C PHE A 77 -4.40 9.80 5.37
N GLY A 78 -5.15 10.89 5.47
CA GLY A 78 -5.38 11.55 6.75
C GLY A 78 -4.07 12.02 7.39
N ALA A 79 -3.93 11.82 8.69
CA ALA A 79 -2.74 12.20 9.45
C ALA A 79 -1.58 11.21 9.28
N THR A 80 -1.85 10.05 8.72
CA THR A 80 -0.86 9.00 8.50
C THR A 80 -0.92 8.55 7.04
N GLY A 81 -0.78 7.28 6.78
CA GLY A 81 -0.87 6.75 5.43
C GLY A 81 -0.51 5.29 5.39
N TYR A 82 -0.23 4.81 4.20
CA TYR A 82 0.09 3.41 3.97
C TYR A 82 1.40 3.30 3.23
N VAL A 83 2.05 2.17 3.39
CA VAL A 83 3.30 1.84 2.70
C VAL A 83 3.05 0.60 1.87
N VAL A 84 3.29 0.70 0.57
CA VAL A 84 3.19 -0.42 -0.35
C VAL A 84 4.62 -0.86 -0.68
N LEU A 85 4.96 -2.09 -0.32
CA LEU A 85 6.28 -2.67 -0.59
C LEU A 85 6.19 -3.54 -1.83
N PHE A 86 7.12 -3.34 -2.75
CA PHE A 86 7.08 -4.04 -4.02
C PHE A 86 8.49 -4.22 -4.60
N GLU A 87 8.60 -5.12 -5.57
CA GLU A 87 9.81 -5.31 -6.36
C GLU A 87 9.45 -5.19 -7.84
N VAL A 88 10.41 -4.72 -8.62
CA VAL A 88 10.26 -4.62 -10.07
C VAL A 88 11.11 -5.70 -10.72
N MET A 89 10.47 -6.53 -11.53
CA MET A 89 11.13 -7.62 -12.24
C MET A 89 10.76 -7.51 -13.72
N GLY A 90 11.67 -6.95 -14.51
CA GLY A 90 11.38 -6.66 -15.92
C GLY A 90 10.24 -5.66 -16.04
N GLN A 91 9.16 -6.07 -16.68
CA GLN A 91 7.95 -5.23 -16.82
C GLN A 91 6.87 -5.60 -15.80
N GLN A 92 7.25 -6.34 -14.77
CA GLN A 92 6.32 -6.74 -13.72
C GLN A 92 6.65 -6.03 -12.41
N VAL A 93 5.61 -5.57 -11.73
CA VAL A 93 5.68 -5.04 -10.38
C VAL A 93 4.97 -6.04 -9.47
N ILE A 94 5.67 -6.56 -8.50
CA ILE A 94 5.13 -7.55 -7.57
C ILE A 94 5.00 -6.88 -6.20
N VAL A 95 3.74 -6.65 -5.78
CA VAL A 95 3.45 -6.06 -4.48
C VAL A 95 3.45 -7.18 -3.45
N GLY A 96 4.38 -7.12 -2.51
CA GLY A 96 4.57 -8.16 -1.50
C GLY A 96 3.92 -7.85 -0.16
N ALA A 97 3.69 -6.58 0.16
CA ALA A 97 3.09 -6.19 1.43
C ALA A 97 2.44 -4.81 1.32
N VAL A 98 1.40 -4.61 2.11
CA VAL A 98 0.77 -3.29 2.29
C VAL A 98 0.60 -3.10 3.80
N ARG A 99 1.15 -2.01 4.33
CA ARG A 99 1.13 -1.76 5.77
C ARG A 99 0.63 -0.37 6.06
N HIS A 100 0.06 -0.21 7.24
CA HIS A 100 -0.19 1.11 7.78
C HIS A 100 1.17 1.74 8.12
N GLN A 101 1.33 3.02 7.88
CA GLN A 101 2.61 3.69 8.11
C GLN A 101 3.11 3.54 9.55
N ARG A 102 2.21 3.52 10.53
CA ARG A 102 2.58 3.30 11.93
C ARG A 102 3.10 1.91 12.20
N GLU A 103 2.55 0.89 11.54
CA GLU A 103 3.05 -0.49 11.65
C GLU A 103 4.47 -0.58 11.11
N ASP A 104 4.73 0.09 9.99
CA ASP A 104 6.04 0.10 9.38
C ASP A 104 7.07 0.76 10.31
N ASP A 105 6.68 1.86 10.96
CA ASP A 105 7.54 2.56 11.92
C ASP A 105 7.83 1.71 13.15
N THR A 106 6.87 0.93 13.63
CA THR A 106 7.04 0.12 14.83
C THR A 106 7.74 -1.20 14.57
N SER A 107 7.87 -1.63 13.33
CA SER A 107 8.53 -2.89 12.98
C SER A 107 10.05 -2.79 12.92
N ARG A 108 10.61 -1.67 13.25
CA ARG A 108 12.05 -1.44 13.26
C ARG A 108 12.74 -2.09 14.46
#